data_150c80e9c298b2be91ef3eca0787f819
#
_entry.id   150c80e9c298b2be91ef3eca0787f819
#
_cell.length_a   1.000
_cell.length_b   1.000
_cell.length_c   1.000
_cell.angle_alpha   90.00
_cell.angle_beta   90.00
_cell.angle_gamma   90.00
#
_symmetry.space_group_name_H-M   'P 1'
#
loop_
_entity.id
_entity.type
_entity.pdbx_description
1 polymer ?
#
loop_
_entity_poly.entity_id
_entity_poly.type
_entity_poly.pdbx_seq_one_letter_code
_entity_poly.pdbx_strand_id
1 'polypeptide(L)'
;MEENNKLIINSKQSNLLNELKKNLKECERFYFSVAFINFSGLQLLLDTLKELESRDIKGKIITTTYLNFTEPKALEKLQEFENIDLKVFIANKEIGFHTKAYIFENKDNYKIIIGSSN
;
A
#
# COMPACT_ATOMS: atom_id res chain seq x y z
N MET A 1 17.48 -10.99 -20.42
CA MET A 1 16.58 -11.74 -19.59
C MET A 1 15.57 -10.82 -18.96
N GLU A 2 14.40 -11.27 -18.90
CA GLU A 2 13.34 -10.45 -18.41
C GLU A 2 13.31 -10.45 -16.91
N GLU A 3 13.14 -9.29 -16.37
CA GLU A 3 13.03 -9.17 -14.93
C GLU A 3 11.64 -9.54 -14.51
N ASN A 4 11.52 -10.58 -13.75
CA ASN A 4 10.22 -10.92 -13.18
C ASN A 4 9.98 -10.21 -11.86
N ASN A 5 11.05 -9.83 -11.19
CA ASN A 5 10.95 -9.12 -9.93
C ASN A 5 11.59 -7.76 -10.11
N LYS A 6 10.79 -6.75 -10.07
CA LYS A 6 11.27 -5.40 -10.31
C LYS A 6 11.27 -4.63 -9.01
N LEU A 7 12.43 -4.06 -8.67
CA LEU A 7 12.57 -3.23 -7.49
C LEU A 7 12.67 -1.78 -7.91
N ILE A 8 11.79 -0.96 -7.41
CA ILE A 8 11.80 0.45 -7.71
C ILE A 8 12.01 1.22 -6.43
N ILE A 9 13.05 2.03 -6.41
CA ILE A 9 13.29 2.92 -5.28
C ILE A 9 12.71 4.26 -5.65
N ASN A 10 11.69 4.62 -4.97
CA ASN A 10 10.95 5.81 -5.31
C ASN A 10 11.68 7.07 -4.97
N SER A 11 11.62 8.03 -5.85
CA SER A 11 12.14 9.35 -5.57
C SER A 11 11.12 10.43 -5.83
N LYS A 12 10.11 10.16 -6.65
CA LYS A 12 9.11 11.15 -6.99
C LYS A 12 7.73 10.60 -6.75
N GLN A 13 6.94 11.40 -6.06
CA GLN A 13 5.64 10.98 -5.62
C GLN A 13 4.69 10.64 -6.78
N SER A 14 4.73 11.44 -7.85
CA SER A 14 3.83 11.18 -8.97
C SER A 14 4.17 9.88 -9.67
N ASN A 15 5.46 9.58 -9.78
CA ASN A 15 5.86 8.31 -10.38
C ASN A 15 5.46 7.14 -9.51
N LEU A 16 5.58 7.30 -8.20
CA LEU A 16 5.16 6.25 -7.28
C LEU A 16 3.68 5.97 -7.43
N LEU A 17 2.87 7.01 -7.47
CA LEU A 17 1.43 6.82 -7.58
C LEU A 17 1.06 6.06 -8.84
N ASN A 18 1.68 6.43 -9.96
CA ASN A 18 1.40 5.76 -11.21
C ASN A 18 1.81 4.30 -11.17
N GLU A 19 2.96 4.02 -10.56
CA GLU A 19 3.41 2.63 -10.43
C GLU A 19 2.50 1.83 -9.53
N LEU A 20 2.04 2.43 -8.45
CA LEU A 20 1.13 1.73 -7.56
C LEU A 20 -0.16 1.39 -8.27
N LYS A 21 -0.74 2.35 -8.99
CA LYS A 21 -1.99 2.09 -9.69
C LYS A 21 -1.84 1.02 -10.75
N LYS A 22 -0.75 1.10 -11.50
CA LYS A 22 -0.52 0.14 -12.56
C LYS A 22 -0.40 -1.27 -12.00
N ASN A 23 0.42 -1.42 -10.96
CA ASN A 23 0.64 -2.75 -10.40
C ASN A 23 -0.57 -3.27 -9.66
N LEU A 24 -1.34 -2.40 -9.02
CA LEU A 24 -2.58 -2.84 -8.39
C LEU A 24 -3.55 -3.40 -9.43
N LYS A 25 -3.66 -2.74 -10.56
CA LYS A 25 -4.60 -3.20 -11.58
C LYS A 25 -4.21 -4.53 -12.18
N GLU A 26 -2.93 -4.88 -12.14
CA GLU A 26 -2.42 -6.09 -12.77
C GLU A 26 -2.21 -7.24 -11.80
N CYS A 27 -2.22 -6.99 -10.50
CA CYS A 27 -1.85 -8.01 -9.54
C CYS A 27 -3.00 -8.95 -9.23
N GLU A 28 -2.64 -10.10 -8.68
CA GLU A 28 -3.62 -11.05 -8.16
C GLU A 28 -3.80 -10.89 -6.66
N ARG A 29 -2.84 -10.24 -6.01
CA ARG A 29 -2.89 -10.01 -4.58
C ARG A 29 -1.87 -8.93 -4.24
N PHE A 30 -2.12 -8.14 -3.21
CA PHE A 30 -1.16 -7.11 -2.85
C PHE A 30 -0.95 -7.05 -1.35
N TYR A 31 0.22 -6.55 -0.96
CA TYR A 31 0.61 -6.40 0.44
C TYR A 31 1.32 -5.08 0.60
N PHE A 32 0.79 -4.22 1.44
CA PHE A 32 1.38 -2.91 1.71
C PHE A 32 1.80 -2.84 3.17
N SER A 33 3.02 -2.36 3.39
CA SER A 33 3.51 -2.09 4.74
C SER A 33 3.96 -0.64 4.76
N VAL A 34 3.21 0.20 5.47
CA VAL A 34 3.48 1.63 5.49
C VAL A 34 3.40 2.13 6.92
N ALA A 35 4.25 3.09 7.26
CA ALA A 35 4.32 3.59 8.62
C ALA A 35 3.07 4.36 9.00
N PHE A 36 2.50 5.10 8.08
CA PHE A 36 1.28 5.87 8.36
C PHE A 36 0.53 6.10 7.06
N ILE A 37 -0.76 6.42 7.22
CA ILE A 37 -1.65 6.63 6.10
C ILE A 37 -2.41 7.92 6.33
N ASN A 38 -2.45 8.77 5.30
CA ASN A 38 -3.30 9.94 5.38
C ASN A 38 -4.37 9.86 4.29
N PHE A 39 -5.44 10.61 4.52
CA PHE A 39 -6.61 10.50 3.67
C PHE A 39 -6.36 11.07 2.28
N SER A 40 -5.61 12.15 2.19
CA SER A 40 -5.36 12.76 0.89
C SER A 40 -4.59 11.82 -0.02
N GLY A 41 -3.64 11.08 0.54
CA GLY A 41 -2.94 10.08 -0.26
C GLY A 41 -3.83 8.93 -0.64
N LEU A 42 -4.65 8.46 0.30
CA LEU A 42 -5.54 7.35 0.03
C LEU A 42 -6.55 7.70 -1.06
N GLN A 43 -7.04 8.94 -1.07
CA GLN A 43 -8.02 9.35 -2.07
C GLN A 43 -7.54 9.11 -3.49
N LEU A 44 -6.25 9.23 -3.71
CA LEU A 44 -5.70 9.05 -5.04
C LEU A 44 -5.77 7.61 -5.52
N LEU A 45 -5.97 6.68 -4.59
CA LEU A 45 -6.05 5.26 -4.92
C LEU A 45 -7.45 4.68 -4.81
N LEU A 46 -8.41 5.45 -4.34
CA LEU A 46 -9.73 4.89 -4.04
C LEU A 46 -10.40 4.23 -5.23
N ASP A 47 -10.34 4.86 -6.40
CA ASP A 47 -10.98 4.28 -7.58
C ASP A 47 -10.35 2.93 -7.93
N THR A 48 -9.03 2.87 -7.84
CA THR A 48 -8.33 1.62 -8.13
C THR A 48 -8.70 0.56 -7.12
N LEU A 49 -8.77 0.93 -5.84
CA LEU A 49 -9.12 -0.04 -4.80
C LEU A 49 -10.56 -0.53 -4.96
N LYS A 50 -11.47 0.35 -5.38
CA LYS A 50 -12.84 -0.09 -5.62
C LYS A 50 -12.91 -1.07 -6.78
N GLU A 51 -12.11 -0.85 -7.81
CA GLU A 51 -12.06 -1.78 -8.92
C GLU A 51 -11.58 -3.14 -8.44
N LEU A 52 -10.55 -3.16 -7.59
CA LEU A 52 -10.04 -4.42 -7.06
C LEU A 52 -11.09 -5.14 -6.23
N GLU A 53 -11.86 -4.38 -5.47
CA GLU A 53 -12.91 -4.99 -4.68
C GLU A 53 -13.94 -5.65 -5.58
N SER A 54 -14.30 -5.00 -6.66
CA SER A 54 -15.29 -5.57 -7.59
C SER A 54 -14.76 -6.83 -8.26
N ARG A 55 -13.45 -6.97 -8.37
CA ARG A 55 -12.83 -8.15 -8.96
C ARG A 55 -12.39 -9.17 -7.91
N ASP A 56 -12.66 -8.88 -6.65
CA ASP A 56 -12.31 -9.76 -5.53
C ASP A 56 -10.81 -10.02 -5.44
N ILE A 57 -10.03 -9.00 -5.73
CA ILE A 57 -8.58 -9.06 -5.56
C ILE A 57 -8.27 -8.75 -4.11
N LYS A 58 -7.64 -9.69 -3.42
CA LYS A 58 -7.38 -9.56 -1.99
C LYS A 58 -6.12 -8.76 -1.73
N GLY A 59 -6.13 -8.01 -0.65
CA GLY A 59 -4.97 -7.25 -0.25
C GLY A 59 -4.82 -7.19 1.26
N LYS A 60 -3.62 -6.94 1.70
CA LYS A 60 -3.32 -6.77 3.12
C LYS A 60 -2.54 -5.49 3.31
N ILE A 61 -2.97 -4.69 4.26
CA ILE A 61 -2.28 -3.43 4.56
C ILE A 61 -1.93 -3.41 6.03
N ILE A 62 -0.67 -3.15 6.33
CA ILE A 62 -0.17 -3.05 7.69
C ILE A 62 0.33 -1.63 7.91
N THR A 63 -0.14 -0.99 8.97
CA THR A 63 0.29 0.35 9.30
C THR A 63 0.39 0.49 10.81
N THR A 64 0.74 1.68 11.28
CA THR A 64 0.86 1.93 12.71
C THR A 64 0.18 3.24 13.07
N THR A 65 0.12 3.51 14.38
CA THR A 65 -0.36 4.80 14.87
C THR A 65 0.81 5.71 15.22
N TYR A 66 1.96 5.45 14.62
CA TYR A 66 3.19 6.14 14.95
C TYR A 66 3.02 7.66 14.92
N LEU A 67 3.29 8.30 16.07
CA LEU A 67 3.22 9.75 16.23
C LEU A 67 1.91 10.37 15.75
N ASN A 68 0.85 9.56 15.69
CA ASN A 68 -0.46 10.03 15.24
C ASN A 68 -0.45 10.55 13.81
N PHE A 69 0.47 10.09 12.99
CA PHE A 69 0.50 10.48 11.60
C PHE A 69 -0.56 9.78 10.77
N THR A 70 -1.00 8.61 11.23
CA THR A 70 -2.08 7.91 10.53
C THR A 70 -3.41 8.54 10.91
N GLU A 71 -4.17 8.92 9.91
CA GLU A 71 -5.45 9.58 10.13
C GLU A 71 -6.56 8.56 10.30
N PRO A 72 -7.35 8.66 11.37
CA PRO A 72 -8.46 7.73 11.57
C PRO A 72 -9.42 7.67 10.40
N LYS A 73 -9.63 8.79 9.72
CA LYS A 73 -10.51 8.85 8.57
C LYS A 73 -10.03 7.92 7.46
N ALA A 74 -8.71 7.86 7.26
CA ALA A 74 -8.16 6.98 6.25
C ALA A 74 -8.36 5.52 6.63
N LEU A 75 -8.18 5.21 7.92
CA LEU A 75 -8.38 3.84 8.38
C LEU A 75 -9.84 3.41 8.24
N GLU A 76 -10.77 4.31 8.58
CA GLU A 76 -12.17 3.99 8.44
C GLU A 76 -12.54 3.70 7.00
N LYS A 77 -11.96 4.48 6.09
CA LYS A 77 -12.25 4.28 4.68
C LYS A 77 -11.73 2.93 4.20
N LEU A 78 -10.53 2.57 4.62
CA LEU A 78 -9.97 1.28 4.22
C LEU A 78 -10.77 0.12 4.78
N GLN A 79 -11.33 0.27 5.96
CA GLN A 79 -12.12 -0.80 6.55
C GLN A 79 -13.42 -1.07 5.81
N GLU A 80 -13.85 -0.14 4.97
CA GLU A 80 -15.04 -0.36 4.16
C GLU A 80 -14.82 -1.36 3.03
N PHE A 81 -13.57 -1.64 2.70
CA PHE A 81 -13.27 -2.57 1.61
C PHE A 81 -13.21 -3.99 2.15
N GLU A 82 -14.09 -4.85 1.64
CA GLU A 82 -14.15 -6.22 2.12
C GLU A 82 -12.97 -7.06 1.67
N ASN A 83 -12.31 -6.63 0.60
CA ASN A 83 -11.19 -7.37 0.06
C ASN A 83 -9.86 -7.00 0.71
N ILE A 84 -9.85 -6.05 1.64
CA ILE A 84 -8.62 -5.58 2.25
C ILE A 84 -8.59 -5.97 3.72
N ASP A 85 -7.53 -6.65 4.12
CA ASP A 85 -7.26 -7.00 5.51
C ASP A 85 -6.34 -5.93 6.08
N LEU A 86 -6.90 -5.09 6.93
CA LEU A 86 -6.16 -3.97 7.50
C LEU A 86 -5.70 -4.31 8.91
N LYS A 87 -4.40 -4.16 9.16
CA LYS A 87 -3.82 -4.35 10.48
C LYS A 87 -3.17 -3.06 10.93
N VAL A 88 -3.51 -2.62 12.12
CA VAL A 88 -2.97 -1.40 12.68
C VAL A 88 -2.27 -1.73 13.98
N PHE A 89 -0.97 -1.47 14.04
CA PHE A 89 -0.22 -1.66 15.27
C PHE A 89 -0.13 -0.35 16.01
N ILE A 90 -0.41 -0.40 17.30
CA ILE A 90 -0.32 0.79 18.14
C ILE A 90 1.12 0.95 18.56
N ALA A 91 1.69 2.09 18.18
CA ALA A 91 3.08 2.37 18.49
C ALA A 91 3.16 3.20 19.76
N ASN A 92 3.74 2.64 20.80
CA ASN A 92 3.89 3.34 22.06
C ASN A 92 5.14 4.20 22.06
N LYS A 93 6.08 3.87 21.23
CA LYS A 93 7.29 4.62 21.14
C LYS A 93 7.84 4.42 19.76
N GLU A 94 8.87 5.14 19.48
CA GLU A 94 9.47 5.09 18.16
C GLU A 94 9.98 3.71 17.84
N ILE A 95 9.56 3.19 16.74
CA ILE A 95 10.09 1.98 16.18
C ILE A 95 10.60 2.34 14.81
N GLY A 96 11.62 1.71 14.36
CA GLY A 96 12.18 2.06 13.06
C GLY A 96 11.32 1.60 11.90
N PHE A 97 10.14 2.09 11.81
CA PHE A 97 9.17 1.66 10.80
C PHE A 97 8.99 2.77 9.78
N HIS A 98 10.08 3.13 9.13
CA HIS A 98 10.08 4.28 8.23
C HIS A 98 10.05 3.91 6.76
N THR A 99 10.27 2.67 6.44
CA THR A 99 10.30 2.23 5.05
C THR A 99 8.91 1.80 4.62
N LYS A 100 8.52 2.22 3.43
CA LYS A 100 7.26 1.79 2.84
C LYS A 100 7.57 0.69 1.84
N ALA A 101 6.83 -0.40 1.94
CA ALA A 101 7.01 -1.52 1.03
C ALA A 101 5.68 -1.88 0.41
N TYR A 102 5.66 -1.99 -0.90
CA TYR A 102 4.47 -2.34 -1.65
C TYR A 102 4.80 -3.58 -2.47
N ILE A 103 4.10 -4.66 -2.21
CA ILE A 103 4.37 -5.94 -2.86
C ILE A 103 3.14 -6.36 -3.64
N PHE A 104 3.36 -6.71 -4.91
CA PHE A 104 2.27 -7.13 -5.79
C PHE A 104 2.57 -8.55 -6.26
N GLU A 105 1.65 -9.45 -5.97
CA GLU A 105 1.82 -10.85 -6.32
C GLU A 105 1.10 -11.13 -7.63
N ASN A 106 1.82 -11.70 -8.57
CA ASN A 106 1.25 -12.18 -9.81
C ASN A 106 1.45 -13.68 -9.85
N LYS A 107 0.93 -14.29 -10.91
CA LYS A 107 0.93 -15.72 -11.00
C LYS A 107 2.30 -16.35 -10.79
N ASP A 108 3.31 -15.77 -11.42
CA ASP A 108 4.64 -16.37 -11.40
C ASP A 108 5.72 -15.49 -10.79
N ASN A 109 5.35 -14.30 -10.35
CA ASN A 109 6.38 -13.41 -9.85
C ASN A 109 5.81 -12.37 -8.92
N TYR A 110 6.71 -11.57 -8.33
CA TYR A 110 6.35 -10.47 -7.48
C TYR A 110 6.98 -9.20 -8.00
N LYS A 111 6.32 -8.09 -7.78
CA LYS A 111 6.93 -6.78 -7.97
C LYS A 111 6.98 -6.09 -6.63
N ILE A 112 8.12 -5.49 -6.34
CA ILE A 112 8.33 -4.85 -5.04
C ILE A 112 8.76 -3.42 -5.26
N ILE A 113 8.07 -2.50 -4.61
CA ILE A 113 8.41 -1.09 -4.63
C ILE A 113 8.73 -0.67 -3.22
N ILE A 114 9.89 -0.08 -3.02
CA ILE A 114 10.32 0.36 -1.72
C ILE A 114 10.57 1.86 -1.75
N GLY A 115 10.02 2.56 -0.77
CA GLY A 115 10.25 3.98 -0.62
C GLY A 115 10.47 4.30 0.82
N SER A 116 11.15 5.39 1.08
CA SER A 116 11.32 5.81 2.45
C SER A 116 10.34 6.94 2.71
N SER A 117 9.89 7.00 3.94
CA SER A 117 9.00 8.05 4.34
C SER A 117 9.82 9.26 4.72
N ASN A 118 9.36 10.39 4.37
CA ASN A 118 10.04 11.63 4.75
C ASN A 118 9.11 12.54 5.45
#